data_96aba1e93394866ee61ca8e62e0d768e
#
_entry.id   96aba1e93394866ee61ca8e62e0d768e
#
_cell.length_a   1.000
_cell.length_b   1.000
_cell.length_c   1.000
_cell.angle_alpha   90.00
_cell.angle_beta   90.00
_cell.angle_gamma   90.00
#
_symmetry.space_group_name_H-M   'P 1'
#
loop_
_entity.id
_entity.type
_entity.pdbx_description
1 polymer ?
#
loop_
_entity_poly.entity_id
_entity_poly.type
_entity_poly.pdbx_seq_one_letter_code
_entity_poly.pdbx_strand_id
1 'polypeptide(L)'
;GASASGSSMAYSTVVHYFESNQVTKFSLDLNTGVITMTLKEGTQELPNAAEQSTAQSTGGLLSGLLSSSSSAPTGVKKNEDGTETVSYKLPYARMFVDHVSDYIAQYDAANPDAPMVYDYVPAKETIPWMEILFYLAMLGCTGFLLFSMMRGGAGGGGIMNVGKAKVKDEHENKKTATFADVAGEDEEKEELKEVVEFLKSPDKFNTLGARIPHGVLLVGPPGTGKTLLARACAGEAGVPFYSISGSDFVEMYVGVGASRVRDLFDKAKKTMPCIIFIDEIDAVGRQRGAGLGGGHDEREQTLNQLLVEMDGFEANDGIIVMAATNRADILDKALLRPGRFDRQVYVGLPDVRGREEILKVHTRNKPLAPDVSLKVIAQRTAGFAGADLENLVNEAALLAARRNRKAITMEDIEEASMKVMAGPEKKSRVVTPEEKKLTAYHEAGHAVAGFYCKHHPRVHEITIIPRGQAGGYTMYLPEKDRSYVTKGEMFEDIVSSLGGRVAEQLILEDISTGAYGDIKQATQMARAMVTSYGMSERIGPIDY
;
A
#
# COMPACT_ATOMS: atom_id res chain seq x y z
N GLY A 1 4.68 -55.88 -34.95
CA GLY A 1 3.30 -55.58 -34.86
C GLY A 1 3.03 -54.23 -35.55
N ALA A 2 2.35 -54.25 -36.68
CA ALA A 2 2.04 -53.04 -37.42
C ALA A 2 0.89 -52.29 -36.75
N SER A 3 1.07 -51.05 -36.40
CA SER A 3 0.03 -50.12 -35.98
C SER A 3 -0.70 -49.58 -37.23
N ALA A 4 -1.95 -49.98 -37.42
CA ALA A 4 -2.80 -49.39 -38.43
C ALA A 4 -3.18 -47.94 -37.98
N SER A 5 -2.76 -46.96 -38.76
CA SER A 5 -3.18 -45.59 -38.66
C SER A 5 -4.62 -45.46 -39.18
N GLY A 6 -5.58 -45.28 -38.26
CA GLY A 6 -6.97 -45.01 -38.65
C GLY A 6 -7.09 -43.58 -39.19
N SER A 7 -7.25 -43.42 -40.50
CA SER A 7 -7.61 -42.13 -41.11
C SER A 7 -9.07 -41.81 -40.77
N SER A 8 -9.33 -40.64 -40.20
CA SER A 8 -10.69 -40.19 -39.90
C SER A 8 -11.43 -39.81 -41.18
N MET A 9 -12.51 -40.54 -41.52
CA MET A 9 -13.39 -40.23 -42.62
C MET A 9 -14.13 -38.90 -42.39
N ALA A 10 -14.32 -38.09 -43.43
CA ALA A 10 -15.08 -36.84 -43.33
C ALA A 10 -16.59 -37.08 -43.50
N TYR A 11 -17.43 -36.24 -42.88
CA TYR A 11 -18.89 -36.30 -43.04
C TYR A 11 -19.33 -36.17 -44.50
N SER A 12 -18.68 -35.33 -45.28
CA SER A 12 -18.91 -35.17 -46.71
C SER A 12 -18.72 -36.47 -47.53
N THR A 13 -17.77 -37.32 -47.10
CA THR A 13 -17.53 -38.61 -47.72
C THR A 13 -18.69 -39.58 -47.46
N VAL A 14 -19.27 -39.54 -46.25
CA VAL A 14 -20.47 -40.33 -45.94
C VAL A 14 -21.65 -39.92 -46.79
N VAL A 15 -21.92 -38.62 -46.93
CA VAL A 15 -23.01 -38.11 -47.80
C VAL A 15 -22.79 -38.49 -49.27
N HIS A 16 -21.54 -38.41 -49.76
CA HIS A 16 -21.20 -38.74 -51.14
C HIS A 16 -21.44 -40.21 -51.47
N TYR A 17 -21.33 -41.15 -50.56
CA TYR A 17 -21.70 -42.55 -50.78
C TYR A 17 -23.20 -42.74 -51.02
N PHE A 18 -24.04 -41.91 -50.39
CA PHE A 18 -25.48 -41.89 -50.68
C PHE A 18 -25.78 -41.19 -51.99
N GLU A 19 -25.18 -40.05 -52.28
CA GLU A 19 -25.35 -39.33 -53.59
C GLU A 19 -24.98 -40.19 -54.81
N SER A 20 -23.91 -40.96 -54.66
CA SER A 20 -23.40 -41.80 -55.72
C SER A 20 -24.08 -43.18 -55.82
N ASN A 21 -25.18 -43.42 -55.09
CA ASN A 21 -25.92 -44.68 -55.05
C ASN A 21 -25.08 -45.94 -54.72
N GLN A 22 -24.05 -45.76 -53.88
CA GLN A 22 -23.11 -46.81 -53.48
C GLN A 22 -23.54 -47.57 -52.24
N VAL A 23 -24.46 -47.03 -51.44
CA VAL A 23 -24.98 -47.66 -50.22
C VAL A 23 -26.14 -48.56 -50.51
N THR A 24 -26.08 -49.82 -50.10
CA THR A 24 -27.17 -50.80 -50.25
C THR A 24 -27.98 -51.01 -49.01
N LYS A 25 -27.30 -50.86 -47.82
CA LYS A 25 -27.94 -51.03 -46.54
C LYS A 25 -27.27 -50.12 -45.55
N PHE A 26 -28.04 -49.52 -44.62
CA PHE A 26 -27.45 -48.83 -43.42
C PHE A 26 -28.29 -49.03 -42.16
N SER A 27 -27.66 -48.89 -41.04
CA SER A 27 -28.29 -48.82 -39.70
C SER A 27 -27.75 -47.64 -38.93
N LEU A 28 -28.61 -46.82 -38.36
CA LEU A 28 -28.28 -45.66 -37.55
C LEU A 28 -28.75 -45.87 -36.13
N ASP A 29 -27.81 -45.94 -35.20
CA ASP A 29 -28.12 -45.93 -33.78
C ASP A 29 -28.30 -44.49 -33.30
N LEU A 30 -29.51 -44.12 -32.95
CA LEU A 30 -29.88 -42.78 -32.49
C LEU A 30 -29.36 -42.45 -31.09
N ASN A 31 -28.92 -43.46 -30.32
CA ASN A 31 -28.34 -43.25 -28.99
C ASN A 31 -26.86 -42.89 -29.05
N THR A 32 -26.13 -43.58 -29.89
CA THR A 32 -24.67 -43.37 -30.02
C THR A 32 -24.29 -42.40 -31.14
N GLY A 33 -25.25 -42.17 -32.10
CA GLY A 33 -25.02 -41.40 -33.31
C GLY A 33 -24.13 -42.11 -34.32
N VAL A 34 -23.96 -43.43 -34.21
CA VAL A 34 -23.13 -44.21 -35.12
C VAL A 34 -23.97 -44.76 -36.26
N ILE A 35 -23.57 -44.45 -37.50
CA ILE A 35 -24.12 -45.08 -38.72
C ILE A 35 -23.17 -46.20 -39.16
N THR A 36 -23.78 -47.32 -39.55
CA THR A 36 -23.08 -48.44 -40.15
C THR A 36 -23.67 -48.67 -41.53
N MET A 37 -22.87 -48.53 -42.59
CA MET A 37 -23.27 -48.60 -43.98
C MET A 37 -22.62 -49.80 -44.72
N THR A 38 -23.33 -50.46 -45.58
CA THR A 38 -22.80 -51.52 -46.48
C THR A 38 -22.75 -50.96 -47.90
N LEU A 39 -21.55 -50.97 -48.48
CA LEU A 39 -21.29 -50.46 -49.82
C LEU A 39 -21.36 -51.55 -50.86
N LYS A 40 -21.68 -51.20 -52.14
CA LYS A 40 -21.67 -52.12 -53.31
C LYS A 40 -20.27 -52.64 -53.60
N GLU A 41 -20.16 -53.84 -54.15
CA GLU A 41 -18.89 -54.40 -54.66
C GLU A 41 -18.22 -53.45 -55.66
N GLY A 42 -16.93 -53.20 -55.51
CA GLY A 42 -16.17 -52.40 -56.47
C GLY A 42 -16.25 -50.87 -56.22
N THR A 43 -16.73 -50.44 -55.07
CA THR A 43 -16.72 -49.02 -54.67
C THR A 43 -15.28 -48.53 -54.55
N GLN A 44 -14.86 -47.48 -55.31
CA GLN A 44 -13.53 -46.87 -55.19
C GLN A 44 -13.42 -46.06 -53.89
N GLU A 45 -12.36 -46.32 -53.15
CA GLU A 45 -12.00 -45.48 -51.99
C GLU A 45 -11.75 -44.02 -52.48
N LEU A 46 -12.53 -43.10 -51.99
CA LEU A 46 -12.31 -41.68 -52.24
C LEU A 46 -11.13 -41.16 -51.39
N PRO A 47 -10.20 -40.38 -51.98
CA PRO A 47 -9.06 -39.84 -51.24
C PRO A 47 -9.53 -38.91 -50.13
N ASN A 48 -8.99 -39.12 -48.90
CA ASN A 48 -9.28 -38.28 -47.76
C ASN A 48 -8.84 -36.83 -48.01
N ALA A 49 -9.78 -35.90 -48.01
CA ALA A 49 -9.52 -34.47 -48.04
C ALA A 49 -9.09 -33.96 -46.65
N ALA A 50 -7.84 -34.29 -46.27
CA ALA A 50 -7.22 -33.79 -45.03
C ALA A 50 -5.73 -33.46 -45.24
N GLU A 51 -5.45 -32.62 -46.26
CA GLU A 51 -4.20 -31.87 -46.35
C GLU A 51 -4.51 -30.46 -46.85
N GLN A 52 -4.83 -29.57 -45.94
CA GLN A 52 -4.58 -28.12 -46.02
C GLN A 52 -5.26 -27.41 -44.85
N SER A 53 -4.52 -27.24 -43.74
CA SER A 53 -4.46 -25.97 -42.96
C SER A 53 -3.60 -26.13 -41.73
N THR A 54 -2.31 -25.87 -41.87
CA THR A 54 -1.44 -25.43 -40.77
C THR A 54 -1.70 -23.97 -40.53
N ALA A 55 -2.26 -23.64 -39.39
CA ALA A 55 -2.14 -22.31 -38.82
C ALA A 55 -2.11 -22.41 -37.28
N GLN A 56 -1.05 -21.89 -36.73
CA GLN A 56 -0.69 -21.72 -35.32
C GLN A 56 -1.83 -21.22 -34.43
N SER A 57 -1.94 -21.75 -33.22
CA SER A 57 -2.26 -20.93 -32.06
C SER A 57 -1.67 -21.52 -30.78
N THR A 58 -0.84 -20.75 -30.20
CA THR A 58 -0.29 -20.82 -28.85
C THR A 58 -1.39 -20.65 -27.79
N GLY A 59 -1.27 -21.42 -26.70
CA GLY A 59 -1.74 -20.95 -25.41
C GLY A 59 -2.77 -21.80 -24.70
N GLY A 60 -2.45 -22.22 -23.48
CA GLY A 60 -3.45 -22.42 -22.44
C GLY A 60 -3.44 -23.75 -21.71
N LEU A 61 -2.76 -23.77 -20.60
CA LEU A 61 -2.59 -24.79 -19.55
C LEU A 61 -3.89 -25.14 -18.81
N LEU A 62 -5.00 -25.43 -19.48
CA LEU A 62 -6.26 -25.77 -18.79
C LEU A 62 -7.13 -26.83 -19.49
N SER A 63 -6.58 -27.62 -20.44
CA SER A 63 -7.33 -28.64 -21.16
C SER A 63 -7.13 -30.07 -20.64
N GLY A 64 -6.53 -30.27 -19.47
CA GLY A 64 -6.15 -31.57 -18.93
C GLY A 64 -7.19 -32.30 -18.08
N LEU A 65 -8.40 -31.76 -17.86
CA LEU A 65 -9.32 -32.33 -16.84
C LEU A 65 -10.72 -32.69 -17.32
N LEU A 66 -11.01 -32.59 -18.62
CA LEU A 66 -12.37 -32.87 -19.16
C LEU A 66 -12.34 -33.61 -20.51
N SER A 67 -11.53 -34.65 -20.66
CA SER A 67 -11.61 -35.49 -21.84
C SER A 67 -11.59 -36.98 -21.50
N SER A 68 -12.69 -37.49 -20.99
CA SER A 68 -13.05 -38.88 -21.15
C SER A 68 -14.01 -39.01 -22.36
N SER A 69 -13.50 -38.82 -23.60
CA SER A 69 -14.23 -39.16 -24.79
C SER A 69 -13.82 -40.56 -25.20
N SER A 70 -14.73 -41.52 -24.99
CA SER A 70 -14.66 -42.82 -25.63
C SER A 70 -14.65 -42.63 -27.16
N SER A 71 -13.53 -42.88 -27.82
CA SER A 71 -13.39 -42.91 -29.26
C SER A 71 -14.17 -44.10 -29.80
N ALA A 72 -15.30 -43.83 -30.47
CA ALA A 72 -16.02 -44.84 -31.23
C ALA A 72 -15.17 -45.26 -32.46
N PRO A 73 -15.11 -46.54 -32.84
CA PRO A 73 -14.26 -47.02 -33.90
C PRO A 73 -14.81 -46.58 -35.27
N THR A 74 -14.07 -45.76 -35.98
CA THR A 74 -14.25 -45.56 -37.41
C THR A 74 -13.44 -46.64 -38.09
N GLY A 75 -14.12 -47.58 -38.76
CA GLY A 75 -13.43 -48.71 -39.40
C GLY A 75 -14.15 -49.24 -40.61
N VAL A 76 -13.41 -49.55 -41.66
CA VAL A 76 -13.89 -50.26 -42.82
C VAL A 76 -13.61 -51.76 -42.60
N LYS A 77 -14.65 -52.60 -42.66
CA LYS A 77 -14.53 -54.05 -42.60
C LYS A 77 -14.99 -54.65 -43.95
N LYS A 78 -14.15 -55.48 -44.58
CA LYS A 78 -14.55 -56.29 -45.74
C LYS A 78 -15.29 -57.54 -45.26
N ASN A 79 -16.46 -57.76 -45.79
CA ASN A 79 -17.26 -58.94 -45.53
C ASN A 79 -16.85 -60.09 -46.47
N GLU A 80 -17.18 -61.32 -46.04
CA GLU A 80 -16.88 -62.53 -46.84
C GLU A 80 -17.57 -62.54 -48.23
N ASP A 81 -18.61 -61.70 -48.41
CA ASP A 81 -19.41 -61.51 -49.62
C ASP A 81 -18.85 -60.47 -50.60
N GLY A 82 -17.66 -59.94 -50.36
CA GLY A 82 -17.02 -58.89 -51.16
C GLY A 82 -17.53 -57.45 -50.91
N THR A 83 -18.56 -57.27 -50.11
CA THR A 83 -19.09 -55.95 -49.71
C THR A 83 -18.26 -55.33 -48.59
N GLU A 84 -18.21 -54.01 -48.55
CA GLU A 84 -17.51 -53.27 -47.50
C GLU A 84 -18.49 -52.63 -46.49
N THR A 85 -18.27 -52.86 -45.20
CA THR A 85 -19.06 -52.23 -44.14
C THR A 85 -18.25 -51.10 -43.51
N VAL A 86 -18.82 -49.89 -43.53
CA VAL A 86 -18.21 -48.66 -43.00
C VAL A 86 -19.01 -48.18 -41.82
N SER A 87 -18.34 -47.95 -40.71
CA SER A 87 -18.94 -47.34 -39.49
C SER A 87 -18.41 -45.92 -39.27
N TYR A 88 -19.31 -44.96 -39.05
CA TYR A 88 -18.99 -43.57 -38.87
C TYR A 88 -19.85 -42.93 -37.77
N LYS A 89 -19.26 -42.09 -36.90
CA LYS A 89 -20.01 -41.37 -35.89
C LYS A 89 -20.44 -40.00 -36.43
N LEU A 90 -21.74 -39.83 -36.62
CA LEU A 90 -22.34 -38.61 -37.12
C LEU A 90 -22.23 -37.47 -36.09
N PRO A 91 -21.88 -36.26 -36.51
CA PRO A 91 -21.88 -35.08 -35.62
C PRO A 91 -23.29 -34.76 -35.08
N TYR A 92 -24.30 -34.90 -35.97
CA TYR A 92 -25.71 -34.66 -35.69
C TYR A 92 -26.60 -35.67 -36.40
N ALA A 93 -27.10 -36.67 -35.69
CA ALA A 93 -27.90 -37.77 -36.30
C ALA A 93 -29.21 -37.26 -36.96
N ARG A 94 -29.89 -36.26 -36.36
CA ARG A 94 -31.12 -35.69 -36.93
C ARG A 94 -30.89 -35.01 -38.30
N MET A 95 -29.85 -34.21 -38.40
CA MET A 95 -29.51 -33.50 -39.63
C MET A 95 -29.12 -34.45 -40.74
N PHE A 96 -28.53 -35.60 -40.42
CA PHE A 96 -28.22 -36.65 -41.37
C PHE A 96 -29.50 -37.31 -41.91
N VAL A 97 -30.48 -37.63 -41.06
CA VAL A 97 -31.75 -38.25 -41.47
C VAL A 97 -32.49 -37.36 -42.45
N ASP A 98 -32.54 -36.06 -42.22
CA ASP A 98 -33.18 -35.10 -43.13
C ASP A 98 -32.47 -35.03 -44.50
N HIS A 99 -31.12 -35.03 -44.50
CA HIS A 99 -30.35 -34.98 -45.77
C HIS A 99 -30.40 -36.26 -46.59
N VAL A 100 -30.49 -37.41 -45.94
CA VAL A 100 -30.41 -38.72 -46.65
C VAL A 100 -31.75 -39.17 -47.15
N SER A 101 -32.88 -38.66 -46.68
CA SER A 101 -34.24 -39.04 -47.11
C SER A 101 -34.43 -38.90 -48.60
N ASP A 102 -33.94 -37.85 -49.24
CA ASP A 102 -34.04 -37.59 -50.67
C ASP A 102 -33.19 -38.57 -51.46
N TYR A 103 -32.01 -38.93 -50.97
CA TYR A 103 -31.12 -39.90 -51.62
C TYR A 103 -31.66 -41.34 -51.53
N ILE A 104 -32.32 -41.71 -50.43
CA ILE A 104 -33.02 -43.00 -50.33
C ILE A 104 -34.14 -43.11 -51.39
N ALA A 105 -34.97 -42.06 -51.54
CA ALA A 105 -36.04 -42.05 -52.53
C ALA A 105 -35.50 -42.13 -53.96
N GLN A 106 -34.38 -41.48 -54.28
CA GLN A 106 -33.70 -41.56 -55.55
C GLN A 106 -33.15 -42.98 -55.84
N TYR A 107 -32.53 -43.59 -54.81
CA TYR A 107 -32.02 -44.98 -54.95
C TYR A 107 -33.13 -45.98 -55.22
N ASP A 108 -34.25 -45.91 -54.48
CA ASP A 108 -35.38 -46.79 -54.58
C ASP A 108 -36.08 -46.65 -55.96
N ALA A 109 -36.13 -45.38 -56.44
CA ALA A 109 -36.64 -45.14 -57.81
C ALA A 109 -35.75 -45.74 -58.94
N ALA A 110 -34.43 -45.76 -58.68
CA ALA A 110 -33.47 -46.33 -59.64
C ALA A 110 -33.33 -47.85 -59.52
N ASN A 111 -33.71 -48.48 -58.44
CA ASN A 111 -33.58 -49.93 -58.15
C ASN A 111 -34.90 -50.51 -57.61
N PRO A 112 -36.00 -50.57 -58.40
CA PRO A 112 -37.30 -50.96 -57.88
C PRO A 112 -37.36 -52.43 -57.41
N ASP A 113 -36.50 -53.30 -57.95
CA ASP A 113 -36.43 -54.72 -57.55
C ASP A 113 -35.55 -54.97 -56.28
N ALA A 114 -34.76 -53.96 -55.85
CA ALA A 114 -33.85 -54.07 -54.67
C ALA A 114 -33.80 -52.74 -53.95
N PRO A 115 -34.84 -52.30 -53.20
CA PRO A 115 -34.87 -51.05 -52.47
C PRO A 115 -33.84 -51.02 -51.34
N MET A 116 -33.42 -49.81 -50.90
CA MET A 116 -32.44 -49.66 -49.87
C MET A 116 -33.00 -50.14 -48.54
N VAL A 117 -32.23 -50.99 -47.85
CA VAL A 117 -32.59 -51.51 -46.52
C VAL A 117 -32.01 -50.64 -45.47
N TYR A 118 -32.83 -50.02 -44.62
CA TYR A 118 -32.34 -49.17 -43.51
C TYR A 118 -33.10 -49.39 -42.21
N ASP A 119 -32.44 -49.15 -41.06
CA ASP A 119 -33.02 -49.27 -39.73
C ASP A 119 -32.54 -48.13 -38.85
N TYR A 120 -33.44 -47.58 -38.03
CA TYR A 120 -33.15 -46.60 -37.00
C TYR A 120 -33.33 -47.23 -35.64
N VAL A 121 -32.22 -47.48 -34.93
CA VAL A 121 -32.27 -48.02 -33.57
C VAL A 121 -32.66 -46.89 -32.58
N PRO A 122 -33.80 -47.01 -31.89
CA PRO A 122 -34.32 -45.95 -31.04
C PRO A 122 -33.40 -45.72 -29.83
N ALA A 123 -33.29 -44.45 -29.37
CA ALA A 123 -32.56 -44.12 -28.19
C ALA A 123 -33.24 -44.71 -26.94
N LYS A 124 -32.52 -45.46 -26.12
CA LYS A 124 -33.01 -45.94 -24.83
C LYS A 124 -33.24 -44.74 -23.91
N GLU A 125 -34.44 -44.53 -23.42
CA GLU A 125 -34.73 -43.58 -22.34
C GLU A 125 -34.08 -44.08 -21.06
N THR A 126 -32.90 -43.60 -20.77
CA THR A 126 -32.25 -43.80 -19.45
C THR A 126 -32.63 -42.65 -18.54
N ILE A 127 -33.31 -42.98 -17.42
CA ILE A 127 -33.58 -42.00 -16.40
C ILE A 127 -32.21 -41.47 -15.91
N PRO A 128 -31.95 -40.13 -15.98
CA PRO A 128 -30.62 -39.60 -15.67
C PRO A 128 -30.38 -39.55 -14.15
N TRP A 129 -30.17 -40.71 -13.54
CA TRP A 129 -29.91 -40.84 -12.09
C TRP A 129 -28.73 -39.98 -11.63
N MET A 130 -27.74 -39.78 -12.48
CA MET A 130 -26.60 -38.94 -12.18
C MET A 130 -26.97 -37.46 -12.09
N GLU A 131 -27.88 -36.99 -12.94
CA GLU A 131 -28.38 -35.61 -12.89
C GLU A 131 -29.26 -35.39 -11.66
N ILE A 132 -30.13 -36.34 -11.33
CA ILE A 132 -30.97 -36.30 -10.14
C ILE A 132 -30.08 -36.30 -8.87
N LEU A 133 -29.03 -37.13 -8.82
CA LEU A 133 -28.07 -37.17 -7.73
C LEU A 133 -27.28 -35.85 -7.60
N PHE A 134 -26.92 -35.26 -8.72
CA PHE A 134 -26.25 -33.95 -8.78
C PHE A 134 -27.16 -32.84 -8.24
N TYR A 135 -28.44 -32.79 -8.64
CA TYR A 135 -29.40 -31.82 -8.12
C TYR A 135 -29.68 -32.02 -6.62
N LEU A 136 -29.79 -33.27 -6.15
CA LEU A 136 -29.92 -33.59 -4.74
C LEU A 136 -28.67 -33.18 -3.92
N ALA A 137 -27.48 -33.41 -4.46
CA ALA A 137 -26.22 -32.97 -3.85
C ALA A 137 -26.12 -31.44 -3.80
N MET A 138 -26.50 -30.75 -4.88
CA MET A 138 -26.55 -29.29 -4.93
C MET A 138 -27.57 -28.71 -3.95
N LEU A 139 -28.75 -29.32 -3.84
CA LEU A 139 -29.78 -28.91 -2.88
C LEU A 139 -29.33 -29.16 -1.43
N GLY A 140 -28.65 -30.29 -1.19
CA GLY A 140 -28.04 -30.61 0.11
C GLY A 140 -26.92 -29.62 0.49
N CYS A 141 -26.06 -29.27 -0.49
CA CYS A 141 -24.99 -28.29 -0.30
C CYS A 141 -25.54 -26.88 -0.03
N THR A 142 -26.59 -26.48 -0.79
CA THR A 142 -27.27 -25.19 -0.59
C THR A 142 -27.99 -25.15 0.76
N GLY A 143 -28.67 -26.24 1.13
CA GLY A 143 -29.29 -26.38 2.44
C GLY A 143 -28.28 -26.38 3.58
N PHE A 144 -27.12 -27.03 3.42
CA PHE A 144 -26.03 -27.01 4.38
C PHE A 144 -25.40 -25.60 4.49
N LEU A 145 -25.23 -24.89 3.38
CA LEU A 145 -24.75 -23.50 3.37
C LEU A 145 -25.75 -22.57 4.09
N LEU A 146 -27.05 -22.68 3.79
CA LEU A 146 -28.09 -21.91 4.47
C LEU A 146 -28.18 -22.28 5.98
N PHE A 147 -28.09 -23.56 6.32
CA PHE A 147 -28.05 -24.03 7.71
C PHE A 147 -26.80 -23.57 8.44
N SER A 148 -25.63 -23.59 7.76
CA SER A 148 -24.36 -23.05 8.26
C SER A 148 -24.45 -21.53 8.48
N MET A 149 -25.07 -20.78 7.56
CA MET A 149 -25.34 -19.34 7.74
C MET A 149 -26.32 -19.08 8.89
N MET A 150 -27.38 -19.90 9.07
CA MET A 150 -28.33 -19.75 10.19
C MET A 150 -27.71 -20.17 11.52
N ARG A 151 -26.90 -21.21 11.57
CA ARG A 151 -26.22 -21.70 12.79
C ARG A 151 -24.96 -20.88 13.12
N GLY A 152 -24.33 -20.24 12.12
CA GLY A 152 -23.22 -19.29 12.28
C GLY A 152 -23.64 -17.91 12.78
N GLY A 153 -24.92 -17.64 12.92
CA GLY A 153 -25.47 -16.38 13.46
C GLY A 153 -25.17 -16.08 14.93
N ALA A 154 -24.50 -17.01 15.64
CA ALA A 154 -23.98 -16.78 16.99
C ALA A 154 -22.45 -16.55 17.05
N GLY A 155 -21.74 -16.55 15.89
CA GLY A 155 -20.27 -16.36 15.82
C GLY A 155 -19.79 -15.70 14.53
N GLY A 156 -20.68 -15.13 13.72
CA GLY A 156 -20.38 -14.60 12.37
C GLY A 156 -19.77 -13.19 12.37
N GLY A 157 -18.51 -13.04 12.78
CA GLY A 157 -17.77 -11.77 12.76
C GLY A 157 -16.98 -11.46 11.48
N GLY A 158 -17.15 -12.19 10.36
CA GLY A 158 -16.23 -12.09 9.21
C GLY A 158 -16.64 -11.11 8.10
N ILE A 159 -17.89 -11.04 7.71
CA ILE A 159 -18.31 -10.27 6.52
C ILE A 159 -18.98 -8.94 6.89
N MET A 160 -19.58 -8.82 8.09
CA MET A 160 -20.16 -7.56 8.58
C MET A 160 -19.16 -6.59 9.23
N ASN A 161 -17.89 -6.94 9.36
CA ASN A 161 -16.88 -6.10 10.00
C ASN A 161 -16.06 -5.23 9.03
N VAL A 162 -16.31 -5.25 7.74
CA VAL A 162 -15.55 -4.47 6.74
C VAL A 162 -15.70 -2.95 6.94
N GLY A 163 -16.78 -2.50 7.57
CA GLY A 163 -17.02 -1.06 7.86
C GLY A 163 -16.73 -0.63 9.29
N LYS A 164 -16.30 -1.52 10.20
CA LYS A 164 -16.03 -1.12 11.59
C LYS A 164 -14.62 -0.54 11.74
N ALA A 165 -14.52 0.58 12.42
CA ALA A 165 -13.24 1.17 12.76
C ALA A 165 -12.42 0.24 13.66
N LYS A 166 -11.18 -0.08 13.26
CA LYS A 166 -10.19 -0.72 14.14
C LYS A 166 -9.63 0.35 15.10
N VAL A 167 -10.46 0.81 16.01
CA VAL A 167 -10.03 1.76 17.02
C VAL A 167 -9.14 1.05 18.03
N LYS A 168 -7.96 1.56 18.25
CA LYS A 168 -7.11 1.13 19.37
C LYS A 168 -7.72 1.70 20.65
N ASP A 169 -8.37 0.82 21.40
CA ASP A 169 -8.93 1.13 22.71
C ASP A 169 -7.81 0.94 23.73
N GLU A 170 -7.22 2.02 24.22
CA GLU A 170 -6.07 1.94 25.16
C GLU A 170 -6.52 1.79 26.63
N HIS A 171 -7.82 1.61 26.90
CA HIS A 171 -8.33 1.53 28.25
C HIS A 171 -7.98 0.24 29.02
N GLU A 172 -7.60 -0.84 28.34
CA GLU A 172 -7.58 -2.14 29.03
C GLU A 172 -6.25 -2.57 29.65
N ASN A 173 -5.06 -2.01 29.33
CA ASN A 173 -3.84 -2.61 29.93
C ASN A 173 -2.51 -1.85 29.89
N LYS A 174 -2.43 -0.53 29.85
CA LYS A 174 -1.12 0.16 29.96
C LYS A 174 -1.20 1.40 30.86
N LYS A 175 -0.09 1.66 31.61
CA LYS A 175 0.14 2.94 32.28
C LYS A 175 -0.19 4.07 31.32
N THR A 176 -1.29 4.77 31.56
CA THR A 176 -1.70 5.96 30.81
C THR A 176 -0.59 6.98 30.90
N ALA A 177 -0.07 7.46 29.76
CA ALA A 177 0.90 8.53 29.73
C ALA A 177 0.26 9.80 30.35
N THR A 178 1.01 10.56 31.12
CA THR A 178 0.58 11.82 31.72
C THR A 178 1.51 12.95 31.27
N PHE A 179 1.21 14.20 31.60
CA PHE A 179 2.09 15.32 31.30
C PHE A 179 3.50 15.21 31.95
N ALA A 180 3.64 14.38 32.98
CA ALA A 180 4.95 14.06 33.58
C ALA A 180 5.85 13.20 32.68
N ASP A 181 5.26 12.52 31.70
CA ASP A 181 5.97 11.70 30.70
C ASP A 181 6.31 12.49 29.43
N VAL A 182 5.75 13.68 29.26
CA VAL A 182 6.04 14.63 28.18
C VAL A 182 7.09 15.61 28.69
N ALA A 183 8.28 15.57 28.13
CA ALA A 183 9.39 16.45 28.47
C ALA A 183 9.50 17.59 27.46
N GLY A 184 9.83 18.79 27.95
CA GLY A 184 9.76 20.00 27.13
C GLY A 184 8.30 20.40 26.86
N GLU A 185 8.06 21.30 25.92
CA GLU A 185 6.71 21.71 25.47
C GLU A 185 5.83 22.26 26.60
N ASP A 186 6.43 23.10 27.47
CA ASP A 186 5.73 23.61 28.67
C ASP A 186 4.57 24.52 28.29
N GLU A 187 4.71 25.31 27.25
CA GLU A 187 3.67 26.19 26.70
C GLU A 187 2.51 25.39 26.10
N GLU A 188 2.80 24.35 25.33
CA GLU A 188 1.81 23.46 24.74
C GLU A 188 1.06 22.68 25.81
N LYS A 189 1.76 22.23 26.84
CA LYS A 189 1.13 21.58 28.01
C LYS A 189 0.19 22.55 28.74
N GLU A 190 0.58 23.83 28.90
CA GLU A 190 -0.27 24.83 29.56
C GLU A 190 -1.55 25.07 28.76
N GLU A 191 -1.46 25.19 27.43
CA GLU A 191 -2.65 25.33 26.57
C GLU A 191 -3.59 24.14 26.67
N LEU A 192 -3.03 22.92 26.79
CA LEU A 192 -3.83 21.70 26.92
C LEU A 192 -4.36 21.45 28.32
N LYS A 193 -3.82 22.10 29.37
CA LYS A 193 -4.38 22.03 30.72
C LYS A 193 -5.82 22.56 30.78
N GLU A 194 -6.16 23.55 29.98
CA GLU A 194 -7.55 24.02 29.91
C GLU A 194 -8.50 22.94 29.42
N VAL A 195 -8.06 22.15 28.41
CA VAL A 195 -8.83 21.01 27.89
C VAL A 195 -8.98 19.92 28.95
N VAL A 196 -7.91 19.63 29.69
CA VAL A 196 -7.92 18.68 30.82
C VAL A 196 -8.87 19.14 31.93
N GLU A 197 -8.79 20.41 32.32
CA GLU A 197 -9.68 20.96 33.37
C GLU A 197 -11.15 20.88 32.96
N PHE A 198 -11.45 21.16 31.69
CA PHE A 198 -12.81 21.02 31.20
C PHE A 198 -13.32 19.58 31.26
N LEU A 199 -12.53 18.61 30.78
CA LEU A 199 -12.90 17.20 30.82
C LEU A 199 -13.10 16.70 32.27
N LYS A 200 -12.36 17.27 33.24
CA LYS A 200 -12.51 16.96 34.68
C LYS A 200 -13.69 17.68 35.33
N SER A 201 -14.01 18.89 34.92
CA SER A 201 -14.98 19.76 35.59
C SER A 201 -15.70 20.69 34.61
N PRO A 202 -16.57 20.17 33.73
CA PRO A 202 -17.25 20.98 32.69
C PRO A 202 -18.15 22.07 33.29
N ASP A 203 -18.75 21.86 34.45
CA ASP A 203 -19.67 22.81 35.10
C ASP A 203 -19.02 24.15 35.44
N LYS A 204 -17.71 24.17 35.76
CA LYS A 204 -16.94 25.39 36.02
C LYS A 204 -16.96 26.35 34.85
N PHE A 205 -16.88 25.83 33.63
CA PHE A 205 -16.85 26.63 32.40
C PHE A 205 -18.25 27.02 31.94
N ASN A 206 -19.22 26.11 32.12
CA ASN A 206 -20.61 26.32 31.74
C ASN A 206 -21.27 27.46 32.54
N THR A 207 -20.95 27.58 33.83
CA THR A 207 -21.48 28.66 34.70
C THR A 207 -21.02 30.06 34.26
N LEU A 208 -19.86 30.16 33.61
CA LEU A 208 -19.32 31.42 33.09
C LEU A 208 -19.73 31.70 31.63
N GLY A 209 -20.46 30.75 31.01
CA GLY A 209 -20.85 30.85 29.58
C GLY A 209 -19.67 30.71 28.61
N ALA A 210 -18.54 30.16 29.08
CA ALA A 210 -17.38 29.91 28.23
C ALA A 210 -17.67 28.79 27.21
N ARG A 211 -17.32 29.03 25.97
CA ARG A 211 -17.37 28.00 24.92
C ARG A 211 -16.01 27.32 24.84
N ILE A 212 -16.00 26.02 24.99
CA ILE A 212 -14.79 25.23 24.91
C ILE A 212 -14.56 24.77 23.47
N PRO A 213 -13.30 24.71 23.02
CA PRO A 213 -12.99 24.19 21.70
C PRO A 213 -13.45 22.76 21.56
N HIS A 214 -14.25 22.46 20.53
CA HIS A 214 -14.67 21.11 20.19
C HIS A 214 -13.52 20.30 19.60
N GLY A 215 -12.55 20.98 18.98
CA GLY A 215 -11.40 20.36 18.37
C GLY A 215 -10.09 21.11 18.57
N VAL A 216 -9.02 20.33 18.79
CA VAL A 216 -7.65 20.81 18.91
C VAL A 216 -6.80 20.18 17.82
N LEU A 217 -6.15 21.03 17.01
CA LEU A 217 -5.22 20.60 15.98
C LEU A 217 -3.78 20.76 16.45
N LEU A 218 -3.06 19.65 16.58
CA LEU A 218 -1.62 19.64 16.88
C LEU A 218 -0.86 19.72 15.56
N VAL A 219 -0.09 20.79 15.40
CA VAL A 219 0.66 21.07 14.16
C VAL A 219 2.15 21.08 14.47
N GLY A 220 2.98 20.47 13.64
CA GLY A 220 4.44 20.57 13.80
C GLY A 220 5.20 19.50 13.04
N PRO A 221 6.53 19.56 13.03
CA PRO A 221 7.39 18.58 12.37
C PRO A 221 7.15 17.14 12.85
N PRO A 222 7.48 16.12 12.05
CA PRO A 222 7.38 14.73 12.48
C PRO A 222 8.33 14.46 13.67
N GLY A 223 7.92 13.53 14.54
CA GLY A 223 8.75 13.11 15.68
C GLY A 223 8.77 14.08 16.89
N THR A 224 8.01 15.18 16.88
CA THR A 224 7.96 16.15 17.97
C THR A 224 7.07 15.74 19.15
N GLY A 225 6.41 14.57 19.11
CA GLY A 225 5.64 14.06 20.24
C GLY A 225 4.14 14.37 20.22
N LYS A 226 3.57 14.88 19.13
CA LYS A 226 2.13 15.23 19.00
C LYS A 226 1.18 14.14 19.49
N THR A 227 1.40 12.90 19.07
CA THR A 227 0.59 11.75 19.49
C THR A 227 0.77 11.44 20.98
N LEU A 228 1.99 11.59 21.52
CA LEU A 228 2.27 11.42 22.94
C LEU A 228 1.58 12.51 23.78
N LEU A 229 1.61 13.75 23.32
CA LEU A 229 0.99 14.89 23.99
C LEU A 229 -0.55 14.72 24.05
N ALA A 230 -1.19 14.29 22.95
CA ALA A 230 -2.63 13.98 22.94
C ALA A 230 -2.99 12.85 23.91
N ARG A 231 -2.17 11.79 23.95
CA ARG A 231 -2.34 10.68 24.89
C ARG A 231 -2.16 11.12 26.34
N ALA A 232 -1.16 11.95 26.60
CA ALA A 232 -0.91 12.49 27.91
C ALA A 232 -2.06 13.39 28.41
N CYS A 233 -2.68 14.15 27.50
CA CYS A 233 -3.87 14.95 27.80
C CYS A 233 -5.03 14.06 28.29
N ALA A 234 -5.29 12.94 27.62
CA ALA A 234 -6.34 11.98 28.02
C ALA A 234 -6.01 11.31 29.36
N GLY A 235 -4.75 10.89 29.55
CA GLY A 235 -4.31 10.28 30.81
C GLY A 235 -4.36 11.25 31.98
N GLU A 236 -3.99 12.51 31.77
CA GLU A 236 -4.09 13.57 32.78
C GLU A 236 -5.55 13.89 33.14
N ALA A 237 -6.45 13.86 32.14
CA ALA A 237 -7.88 14.03 32.33
C ALA A 237 -8.56 12.79 32.95
N GLY A 238 -7.94 11.61 32.85
CA GLY A 238 -8.51 10.34 33.31
C GLY A 238 -9.69 9.84 32.45
N VAL A 239 -9.71 10.20 31.15
CA VAL A 239 -10.78 9.89 30.22
C VAL A 239 -10.34 8.88 29.16
N PRO A 240 -11.29 8.15 28.52
CA PRO A 240 -11.03 7.27 27.39
C PRO A 240 -10.33 7.98 26.23
N PHE A 241 -9.37 7.26 25.58
CA PHE A 241 -8.61 7.74 24.45
C PHE A 241 -8.82 6.83 23.24
N TYR A 242 -9.49 7.32 22.20
CA TYR A 242 -9.76 6.62 20.96
C TYR A 242 -8.85 7.11 19.86
N SER A 243 -7.85 6.32 19.48
CA SER A 243 -6.86 6.70 18.47
C SER A 243 -7.09 5.96 17.16
N ILE A 244 -7.04 6.73 16.07
CA ILE A 244 -7.11 6.24 14.69
C ILE A 244 -6.15 7.04 13.80
N SER A 245 -5.61 6.41 12.75
CA SER A 245 -4.87 7.15 11.71
C SER A 245 -5.82 7.67 10.63
N GLY A 246 -5.59 8.88 10.14
CA GLY A 246 -6.31 9.42 8.99
C GLY A 246 -6.21 8.52 7.76
N SER A 247 -5.10 7.80 7.61
CA SER A 247 -4.93 6.81 6.55
C SER A 247 -5.89 5.61 6.67
N ASP A 248 -6.32 5.26 7.87
CA ASP A 248 -7.27 4.15 8.10
C ASP A 248 -8.68 4.46 7.57
N PHE A 249 -8.98 5.73 7.30
CA PHE A 249 -10.23 6.15 6.68
C PHE A 249 -10.21 6.09 5.16
N VAL A 250 -9.01 6.00 4.54
CA VAL A 250 -8.86 5.97 3.08
C VAL A 250 -8.82 4.53 2.61
N GLU A 251 -9.91 4.05 2.04
CA GLU A 251 -10.04 2.69 1.51
C GLU A 251 -10.38 2.72 0.03
N MET A 252 -10.23 1.58 -0.67
CA MET A 252 -10.58 1.47 -2.09
C MET A 252 -12.09 1.40 -2.35
N TYR A 253 -12.89 1.13 -1.30
CA TYR A 253 -14.34 0.97 -1.43
C TYR A 253 -15.08 2.21 -0.95
N VAL A 254 -15.89 2.80 -1.82
CA VAL A 254 -16.66 4.01 -1.54
C VAL A 254 -17.61 3.81 -0.35
N GLY A 255 -17.57 4.74 0.60
CA GLY A 255 -18.44 4.76 1.79
C GLY A 255 -17.91 4.03 3.01
N VAL A 256 -16.83 3.25 2.92
CA VAL A 256 -16.24 2.55 4.06
C VAL A 256 -15.60 3.53 5.04
N GLY A 257 -14.87 4.54 4.55
CA GLY A 257 -14.28 5.58 5.38
C GLY A 257 -15.33 6.37 6.16
N ALA A 258 -16.39 6.81 5.50
CA ALA A 258 -17.49 7.50 6.16
C ALA A 258 -18.21 6.63 7.21
N SER A 259 -18.32 5.31 6.98
CA SER A 259 -18.86 4.37 7.97
C SER A 259 -17.97 4.24 9.20
N ARG A 260 -16.64 4.20 9.01
CA ARG A 260 -15.66 4.16 10.12
C ARG A 260 -15.69 5.43 10.96
N VAL A 261 -15.84 6.59 10.32
CA VAL A 261 -16.01 7.86 11.03
C VAL A 261 -17.23 7.77 11.94
N ARG A 262 -18.40 7.39 11.42
CA ARG A 262 -19.62 7.24 12.22
C ARG A 262 -19.44 6.27 13.38
N ASP A 263 -18.87 5.10 13.14
CA ASP A 263 -18.65 4.06 14.17
C ASP A 263 -17.72 4.58 15.30
N LEU A 264 -16.69 5.35 14.95
CA LEU A 264 -15.79 5.98 15.92
C LEU A 264 -16.53 6.98 16.81
N PHE A 265 -17.32 7.89 16.19
CA PHE A 265 -18.08 8.91 16.91
C PHE A 265 -19.21 8.31 17.74
N ASP A 266 -19.89 7.27 17.25
CA ASP A 266 -20.92 6.53 17.99
C ASP A 266 -20.35 5.80 19.22
N LYS A 267 -19.10 5.31 19.12
CA LYS A 267 -18.38 4.76 20.28
C LYS A 267 -18.08 5.84 21.31
N ALA A 268 -17.55 6.98 20.87
CA ALA A 268 -17.22 8.09 21.74
C ALA A 268 -18.45 8.63 22.48
N LYS A 269 -19.58 8.78 21.79
CA LYS A 269 -20.87 9.19 22.39
C LYS A 269 -21.37 8.25 23.51
N LYS A 270 -20.97 6.97 23.48
CA LYS A 270 -21.33 6.00 24.52
C LYS A 270 -20.46 6.04 25.77
N THR A 271 -19.30 6.70 25.68
CA THR A 271 -18.25 6.68 26.72
C THR A 271 -17.80 8.07 27.14
N MET A 272 -18.69 9.05 27.03
CA MET A 272 -18.44 10.43 27.45
C MET A 272 -18.15 10.53 28.96
N PRO A 273 -17.22 11.39 29.41
CA PRO A 273 -16.31 12.23 28.61
C PRO A 273 -15.15 11.43 28.00
N CYS A 274 -14.68 11.80 26.79
CA CYS A 274 -13.58 11.11 26.10
C CYS A 274 -12.83 12.02 25.13
N ILE A 275 -11.65 11.55 24.69
CA ILE A 275 -10.86 12.17 23.63
C ILE A 275 -10.83 11.25 22.40
N ILE A 276 -11.22 11.78 21.23
CA ILE A 276 -10.98 11.17 19.93
C ILE A 276 -9.68 11.77 19.38
N PHE A 277 -8.73 10.93 18.99
CA PHE A 277 -7.49 11.37 18.36
C PHE A 277 -7.36 10.83 16.95
N ILE A 278 -7.15 11.74 15.99
CA ILE A 278 -6.95 11.43 14.57
C ILE A 278 -5.52 11.82 14.19
N ASP A 279 -4.65 10.84 14.07
CA ASP A 279 -3.28 11.09 13.59
C ASP A 279 -3.26 11.23 12.07
N GLU A 280 -2.30 12.00 11.54
CA GLU A 280 -2.15 12.23 10.10
C GLU A 280 -3.46 12.67 9.42
N ILE A 281 -4.15 13.65 10.02
CA ILE A 281 -5.45 14.14 9.50
C ILE A 281 -5.37 14.62 8.05
N ASP A 282 -4.20 15.04 7.58
CA ASP A 282 -3.94 15.46 6.20
C ASP A 282 -4.14 14.34 5.17
N ALA A 283 -4.14 13.07 5.58
CA ALA A 283 -4.51 11.95 4.71
C ALA A 283 -5.97 12.08 4.19
N VAL A 284 -6.87 12.62 5.01
CA VAL A 284 -8.30 12.81 4.69
C VAL A 284 -8.63 14.26 4.43
N GLY A 285 -8.03 15.16 5.20
CA GLY A 285 -8.36 16.59 5.27
C GLY A 285 -7.69 17.48 4.23
N ARG A 286 -7.06 16.95 3.20
CA ARG A 286 -6.37 17.75 2.18
C ARG A 286 -7.35 18.57 1.33
N GLN A 287 -6.96 19.82 0.97
CA GLN A 287 -7.70 20.71 0.07
C GLN A 287 -8.06 20.04 -1.26
N ARG A 288 -9.23 20.38 -1.79
CA ARG A 288 -9.74 19.91 -3.08
C ARG A 288 -8.82 20.37 -4.20
N GLY A 289 -8.18 19.42 -4.89
CA GLY A 289 -7.36 19.71 -6.08
C GLY A 289 -8.11 19.37 -7.35
N ALA A 290 -7.89 20.12 -8.42
CA ALA A 290 -8.41 19.82 -9.76
C ALA A 290 -7.70 18.61 -10.38
N GLY A 291 -7.89 17.40 -9.83
CA GLY A 291 -7.30 16.14 -10.29
C GLY A 291 -8.37 15.17 -10.79
N LEU A 292 -8.24 14.73 -12.03
CA LEU A 292 -9.06 13.68 -12.66
C LEU A 292 -8.63 12.28 -12.12
N GLY A 293 -9.34 11.74 -11.11
CA GLY A 293 -9.10 10.36 -10.66
C GLY A 293 -10.07 9.91 -9.56
N GLY A 294 -10.62 8.69 -9.69
CA GLY A 294 -11.69 8.11 -8.84
C GLY A 294 -11.38 7.85 -7.37
N GLY A 295 -10.18 8.18 -6.86
CA GLY A 295 -9.84 8.12 -5.43
C GLY A 295 -10.18 9.40 -4.66
N HIS A 296 -10.67 10.44 -5.33
CA HIS A 296 -11.03 11.71 -4.71
C HIS A 296 -12.40 11.67 -4.04
N ASP A 297 -13.37 10.96 -4.63
CA ASP A 297 -14.76 10.95 -4.17
C ASP A 297 -14.92 10.30 -2.77
N GLU A 298 -14.18 9.23 -2.48
CA GLU A 298 -14.23 8.58 -1.17
C GLU A 298 -13.63 9.47 -0.07
N ARG A 299 -12.48 10.09 -0.37
CA ARG A 299 -11.81 10.99 0.57
C ARG A 299 -12.69 12.20 0.90
N GLU A 300 -13.34 12.80 -0.11
CA GLU A 300 -14.28 13.89 0.10
C GLU A 300 -15.52 13.45 0.90
N GLN A 301 -16.06 12.27 0.61
CA GLN A 301 -17.19 11.73 1.36
C GLN A 301 -16.83 11.49 2.84
N THR A 302 -15.63 10.99 3.09
CA THR A 302 -15.11 10.76 4.44
C THR A 302 -14.88 12.06 5.18
N LEU A 303 -14.25 13.06 4.51
CA LEU A 303 -14.08 14.40 5.07
C LEU A 303 -15.43 15.04 5.40
N ASN A 304 -16.39 15.00 4.48
CA ASN A 304 -17.71 15.55 4.73
C ASN A 304 -18.40 14.86 5.92
N GLN A 305 -18.27 13.54 6.06
CA GLN A 305 -18.81 12.83 7.20
C GLN A 305 -18.14 13.26 8.52
N LEU A 306 -16.80 13.44 8.52
CA LEU A 306 -16.08 13.95 9.69
C LEU A 306 -16.59 15.34 10.09
N LEU A 307 -16.78 16.23 9.12
CA LEU A 307 -17.31 17.57 9.36
C LEU A 307 -18.74 17.52 9.94
N VAL A 308 -19.60 16.63 9.43
CA VAL A 308 -20.96 16.43 9.93
C VAL A 308 -20.96 15.92 11.37
N GLU A 309 -20.11 14.94 11.69
CA GLU A 309 -20.01 14.42 13.07
C GLU A 309 -19.49 15.48 14.05
N MET A 310 -18.50 16.29 13.62
CA MET A 310 -18.00 17.40 14.45
C MET A 310 -19.03 18.50 14.67
N ASP A 311 -19.78 18.87 13.61
CA ASP A 311 -20.86 19.86 13.71
C ASP A 311 -22.08 19.36 14.50
N GLY A 312 -22.20 18.05 14.68
CA GLY A 312 -23.29 17.40 15.40
C GLY A 312 -23.12 17.33 16.93
N PHE A 313 -22.00 17.85 17.48
CA PHE A 313 -21.82 17.91 18.93
C PHE A 313 -22.57 19.09 19.55
N GLU A 314 -23.26 18.83 20.65
CA GLU A 314 -23.75 19.91 21.51
C GLU A 314 -22.60 20.48 22.35
N ALA A 315 -22.68 21.74 22.71
CA ALA A 315 -21.58 22.49 23.37
C ALA A 315 -21.05 21.85 24.69
N ASN A 316 -21.71 20.82 25.21
CA ASN A 316 -21.44 20.21 26.52
C ASN A 316 -21.29 18.68 26.50
N ASP A 317 -21.16 18.06 25.34
CA ASP A 317 -21.11 16.58 25.22
C ASP A 317 -19.87 15.93 25.85
N GLY A 318 -18.87 16.73 26.28
CA GLY A 318 -17.66 16.21 26.93
C GLY A 318 -16.75 15.39 25.97
N ILE A 319 -16.95 15.51 24.66
CA ILE A 319 -16.10 14.89 23.64
C ILE A 319 -15.18 15.96 23.06
N ILE A 320 -13.88 15.72 23.12
CA ILE A 320 -12.86 16.57 22.48
C ILE A 320 -12.24 15.78 21.31
N VAL A 321 -12.26 16.38 20.13
CA VAL A 321 -11.59 15.82 18.96
C VAL A 321 -10.21 16.44 18.85
N MET A 322 -9.15 15.66 19.02
CA MET A 322 -7.78 16.09 18.76
C MET A 322 -7.31 15.52 17.44
N ALA A 323 -6.59 16.29 16.64
CA ALA A 323 -5.96 15.79 15.43
C ALA A 323 -4.50 16.22 15.35
N ALA A 324 -3.68 15.44 14.67
CA ALA A 324 -2.29 15.78 14.41
C ALA A 324 -1.99 15.83 12.92
N THR A 325 -1.16 16.80 12.51
CA THR A 325 -0.64 16.91 11.15
C THR A 325 0.77 17.46 11.14
N ASN A 326 1.54 17.04 10.15
CA ASN A 326 2.84 17.63 9.86
C ASN A 326 2.73 18.77 8.82
N ARG A 327 1.55 18.94 8.20
CA ARG A 327 1.32 19.85 7.07
C ARG A 327 -0.03 20.55 7.19
N ALA A 328 -0.10 21.56 8.04
CA ALA A 328 -1.32 22.38 8.16
C ALA A 328 -1.64 23.17 6.90
N ASP A 329 -0.63 23.48 6.08
CA ASP A 329 -0.73 24.23 4.83
C ASP A 329 -1.63 23.58 3.77
N ILE A 330 -1.76 22.26 3.78
CA ILE A 330 -2.55 21.50 2.81
C ILE A 330 -3.97 21.17 3.28
N LEU A 331 -4.31 21.48 4.54
CA LEU A 331 -5.62 21.15 5.10
C LEU A 331 -6.73 21.99 4.48
N ASP A 332 -7.90 21.38 4.32
CA ASP A 332 -9.11 22.08 3.89
C ASP A 332 -9.52 23.10 4.96
N LYS A 333 -9.74 24.35 4.53
CA LYS A 333 -10.16 25.46 5.40
C LYS A 333 -11.45 25.17 6.16
N ALA A 334 -12.28 24.26 5.66
CA ALA A 334 -13.50 23.85 6.35
C ALA A 334 -13.23 23.16 7.69
N LEU A 335 -12.09 22.46 7.85
CA LEU A 335 -11.68 21.84 9.11
C LEU A 335 -11.30 22.89 10.17
N LEU A 336 -10.80 24.05 9.75
CA LEU A 336 -10.29 25.12 10.62
C LEU A 336 -11.35 26.15 10.99
N ARG A 337 -12.63 25.90 10.66
CA ARG A 337 -13.73 26.81 11.03
C ARG A 337 -14.09 26.67 12.51
N PRO A 338 -14.57 27.74 13.15
CA PRO A 338 -15.09 27.68 14.52
C PRO A 338 -16.13 26.57 14.70
N GLY A 339 -16.04 25.85 15.82
CA GLY A 339 -16.87 24.67 16.10
C GLY A 339 -16.26 23.34 15.61
N ARG A 340 -15.10 23.38 14.96
CA ARG A 340 -14.34 22.20 14.49
C ARG A 340 -12.95 22.22 15.12
N PHE A 341 -11.85 22.27 14.33
CA PHE A 341 -10.51 22.50 14.87
C PHE A 341 -10.25 23.99 15.03
N ASP A 342 -10.87 24.58 16.04
CA ASP A 342 -10.82 26.02 16.34
C ASP A 342 -9.63 26.42 17.21
N ARG A 343 -8.95 25.44 17.85
CA ARG A 343 -7.67 25.66 18.55
C ARG A 343 -6.55 24.93 17.81
N GLN A 344 -5.48 25.65 17.51
CA GLN A 344 -4.26 25.09 16.91
C GLN A 344 -3.12 25.23 17.91
N VAL A 345 -2.48 24.11 18.27
CA VAL A 345 -1.31 24.06 19.13
C VAL A 345 -0.12 23.66 18.27
N TYR A 346 0.90 24.52 18.21
CA TYR A 346 2.09 24.29 17.42
C TYR A 346 3.15 23.58 18.26
N VAL A 347 3.42 22.31 17.95
CA VAL A 347 4.42 21.47 18.62
C VAL A 347 5.73 21.54 17.82
N GLY A 348 6.61 22.43 18.22
CA GLY A 348 7.86 22.73 17.52
C GLY A 348 8.97 21.71 17.75
N LEU A 349 10.16 22.00 17.21
CA LEU A 349 11.37 21.29 17.63
C LEU A 349 11.79 21.78 19.02
N PRO A 350 12.23 20.87 19.92
CA PRO A 350 12.61 21.25 21.28
C PRO A 350 13.88 22.10 21.28
N ASP A 351 13.92 23.10 22.15
CA ASP A 351 15.10 23.89 22.45
C ASP A 351 16.14 23.05 23.23
N VAL A 352 17.28 23.63 23.58
CA VAL A 352 18.35 22.93 24.32
C VAL A 352 17.84 22.36 25.67
N ARG A 353 16.96 23.09 26.37
CA ARG A 353 16.39 22.63 27.65
C ARG A 353 15.43 21.50 27.44
N GLY A 354 14.52 21.64 26.49
CA GLY A 354 13.58 20.58 26.09
C GLY A 354 14.31 19.32 25.68
N ARG A 355 15.37 19.41 24.85
CA ARG A 355 16.19 18.25 24.46
C ARG A 355 16.86 17.59 25.68
N GLU A 356 17.38 18.34 26.62
CA GLU A 356 17.95 17.78 27.84
C GLU A 356 16.90 17.03 28.67
N GLU A 357 15.70 17.58 28.81
CA GLU A 357 14.59 16.93 29.54
C GLU A 357 14.11 15.67 28.81
N ILE A 358 13.96 15.70 27.47
CA ILE A 358 13.63 14.55 26.67
C ILE A 358 14.67 13.44 26.82
N LEU A 359 15.95 13.79 26.78
CA LEU A 359 17.05 12.84 27.03
C LEU A 359 16.96 12.23 28.44
N LYS A 360 16.61 12.99 29.47
CA LYS A 360 16.39 12.48 30.83
C LYS A 360 15.27 11.45 30.87
N VAL A 361 14.20 11.67 30.13
CA VAL A 361 13.08 10.70 30.04
C VAL A 361 13.53 9.40 29.35
N HIS A 362 14.20 9.48 28.21
CA HIS A 362 14.62 8.30 27.45
C HIS A 362 15.79 7.54 28.07
N THR A 363 16.49 8.14 29.02
CA THR A 363 17.61 7.50 29.75
C THR A 363 17.21 6.93 31.11
N ARG A 364 15.98 7.14 31.61
CA ARG A 364 15.53 6.69 32.95
C ARG A 364 15.81 5.21 33.23
N ASN A 365 15.68 4.36 32.23
CA ASN A 365 15.84 2.91 32.37
C ASN A 365 17.13 2.38 31.71
N LYS A 366 18.09 3.25 31.44
CA LYS A 366 19.34 2.87 30.78
C LYS A 366 20.54 3.22 31.70
N PRO A 367 21.49 2.30 31.92
CA PRO A 367 22.68 2.58 32.72
C PRO A 367 23.59 3.52 31.95
N LEU A 368 23.82 4.72 32.49
CA LEU A 368 24.77 5.69 31.96
C LEU A 368 26.07 5.64 32.73
N ALA A 369 27.20 5.80 32.07
CA ALA A 369 28.49 5.94 32.68
C ALA A 369 28.66 7.37 33.27
N PRO A 370 29.55 7.60 34.27
CA PRO A 370 29.71 8.89 34.91
C PRO A 370 30.21 10.03 34.03
N ASP A 371 30.78 9.70 32.84
CA ASP A 371 31.28 10.66 31.86
C ASP A 371 30.17 11.27 31.00
N VAL A 372 28.94 10.72 31.05
CA VAL A 372 27.82 11.14 30.20
C VAL A 372 27.20 12.43 30.74
N SER A 373 27.23 13.48 29.94
CA SER A 373 26.56 14.75 30.20
C SER A 373 25.40 14.97 29.24
N LEU A 374 24.14 14.80 29.71
CA LEU A 374 22.94 15.01 28.91
C LEU A 374 22.84 16.45 28.37
N LYS A 375 23.33 17.43 29.15
CA LYS A 375 23.40 18.82 28.73
C LYS A 375 24.28 19.02 27.49
N VAL A 376 25.46 18.39 27.47
CA VAL A 376 26.37 18.46 26.32
C VAL A 376 25.76 17.80 25.12
N ILE A 377 25.08 16.66 25.30
CA ILE A 377 24.38 15.96 24.23
C ILE A 377 23.25 16.84 23.66
N ALA A 378 22.44 17.47 24.52
CA ALA A 378 21.38 18.38 24.13
C ALA A 378 21.89 19.57 23.28
N GLN A 379 23.07 20.12 23.66
CA GLN A 379 23.72 21.16 22.86
C GLN A 379 24.16 20.68 21.48
N ARG A 380 24.66 19.45 21.38
CA ARG A 380 25.19 18.87 20.15
C ARG A 380 24.11 18.30 19.21
N THR A 381 22.88 18.18 19.68
CA THR A 381 21.74 17.65 18.92
C THR A 381 20.76 18.73 18.49
N ALA A 382 21.27 19.91 18.12
CA ALA A 382 20.45 20.98 17.57
C ALA A 382 19.65 20.50 16.37
N GLY A 383 18.34 20.81 16.33
CA GLY A 383 17.43 20.38 15.26
C GLY A 383 16.88 18.95 15.40
N PHE A 384 17.26 18.19 16.45
CA PHE A 384 16.67 16.87 16.70
C PHE A 384 15.28 17.02 17.31
N ALA A 385 14.35 16.24 16.78
CA ALA A 385 13.04 16.01 17.39
C ALA A 385 13.13 15.00 18.55
N GLY A 386 12.06 14.87 19.32
CA GLY A 386 12.00 13.90 20.42
C GLY A 386 12.26 12.46 19.98
N ALA A 387 11.74 12.05 18.82
CA ALA A 387 11.97 10.73 18.25
C ALA A 387 13.44 10.50 17.84
N ASP A 388 14.13 11.54 17.36
CA ASP A 388 15.54 11.45 17.01
C ASP A 388 16.41 11.25 18.27
N LEU A 389 16.06 11.92 19.37
CA LEU A 389 16.73 11.77 20.66
C LEU A 389 16.47 10.38 21.27
N GLU A 390 15.26 9.85 21.16
CA GLU A 390 14.96 8.46 21.55
C GLU A 390 15.81 7.47 20.76
N ASN A 391 15.84 7.62 19.43
CA ASN A 391 16.64 6.79 18.55
C ASN A 391 18.14 6.89 18.85
N LEU A 392 18.65 8.10 19.11
CA LEU A 392 20.04 8.33 19.52
C LEU A 392 20.40 7.52 20.77
N VAL A 393 19.60 7.63 21.81
CA VAL A 393 19.84 6.91 23.07
C VAL A 393 19.71 5.39 22.90
N ASN A 394 18.80 4.94 22.05
CA ASN A 394 18.66 3.54 21.72
C ASN A 394 19.87 3.01 20.94
N GLU A 395 20.33 3.73 19.92
CA GLU A 395 21.53 3.38 19.15
C GLU A 395 22.80 3.35 20.01
N ALA A 396 22.93 4.29 20.93
CA ALA A 396 24.03 4.30 21.90
C ALA A 396 24.00 3.04 22.80
N ALA A 397 22.81 2.64 23.26
CA ALA A 397 22.65 1.41 24.04
C ALA A 397 23.03 0.16 23.23
N LEU A 398 22.63 0.10 21.95
CA LEU A 398 23.02 -0.99 21.04
C LEU A 398 24.54 -1.05 20.80
N LEU A 399 25.20 0.12 20.67
CA LEU A 399 26.65 0.19 20.53
C LEU A 399 27.38 -0.27 21.80
N ALA A 400 26.94 0.19 22.97
CA ALA A 400 27.48 -0.23 24.25
C ALA A 400 27.35 -1.76 24.44
N ALA A 401 26.18 -2.31 24.13
CA ALA A 401 25.94 -3.77 24.19
C ALA A 401 26.86 -4.55 23.22
N ARG A 402 27.03 -4.07 21.99
CA ARG A 402 27.94 -4.68 20.99
C ARG A 402 29.40 -4.68 21.45
N ARG A 403 29.80 -3.66 22.22
CA ARG A 403 31.13 -3.53 22.82
C ARG A 403 31.24 -4.25 24.17
N ASN A 404 30.23 -5.01 24.60
CA ASN A 404 30.15 -5.68 25.89
C ASN A 404 30.35 -4.75 27.08
N ARG A 405 29.96 -3.48 26.95
CA ARG A 405 29.99 -2.49 28.06
C ARG A 405 28.77 -2.68 28.97
N LYS A 406 28.90 -2.40 30.25
CA LYS A 406 27.80 -2.47 31.24
C LYS A 406 26.99 -1.19 31.33
N ALA A 407 27.51 -0.10 30.80
CA ALA A 407 26.89 1.23 30.79
C ALA A 407 27.21 1.95 29.49
N ILE A 408 26.33 2.85 29.11
CA ILE A 408 26.49 3.71 27.92
C ILE A 408 27.48 4.80 28.25
N THR A 409 28.55 4.93 27.49
CA THR A 409 29.57 5.97 27.63
C THR A 409 29.29 7.17 26.73
N MET A 410 29.95 8.30 26.97
CA MET A 410 29.86 9.46 26.10
C MET A 410 30.32 9.15 24.67
N GLU A 411 31.36 8.32 24.51
CA GLU A 411 31.85 7.82 23.21
C GLU A 411 30.78 7.07 22.43
N ASP A 412 29.98 6.20 23.10
CA ASP A 412 28.91 5.46 22.46
C ASP A 412 27.79 6.40 21.97
N ILE A 413 27.50 7.47 22.72
CA ILE A 413 26.51 8.48 22.36
C ILE A 413 26.99 9.33 21.17
N GLU A 414 28.26 9.74 21.18
CA GLU A 414 28.85 10.50 20.09
C GLU A 414 28.82 9.69 18.78
N GLU A 415 29.24 8.43 18.82
CA GLU A 415 29.17 7.56 17.64
C GLU A 415 27.72 7.29 17.19
N ALA A 416 26.79 7.11 18.14
CA ALA A 416 25.37 6.97 17.83
C ALA A 416 24.81 8.24 17.18
N SER A 417 25.18 9.43 17.69
CA SER A 417 24.77 10.71 17.10
C SER A 417 25.22 10.82 15.65
N MET A 418 26.47 10.47 15.39
CA MET A 418 27.01 10.44 14.02
C MET A 418 26.30 9.42 13.13
N LYS A 419 25.94 8.26 13.67
CA LYS A 419 25.18 7.23 12.94
C LYS A 419 23.77 7.71 12.60
N VAL A 420 23.10 8.41 13.49
CA VAL A 420 21.76 8.97 13.27
C VAL A 420 21.80 10.08 12.21
N MET A 421 22.78 10.99 12.27
CA MET A 421 22.90 12.12 11.34
C MET A 421 23.42 11.73 9.95
N ALA A 422 24.50 10.96 9.88
CA ALA A 422 25.25 10.68 8.64
C ALA A 422 25.12 9.22 8.17
N GLY A 423 24.50 8.35 8.97
CA GLY A 423 24.40 6.93 8.70
C GLY A 423 25.62 6.09 9.18
N PRO A 424 25.57 4.78 9.03
CA PRO A 424 26.62 3.87 9.50
C PRO A 424 27.91 4.03 8.68
N GLU A 425 29.07 3.84 9.36
CA GLU A 425 30.37 3.78 8.69
C GLU A 425 30.46 2.62 7.71
N LYS A 426 31.01 2.89 6.52
CA LYS A 426 31.28 1.87 5.49
C LYS A 426 32.73 1.37 5.58
N LYS A 427 33.09 0.66 6.64
CA LYS A 427 34.45 0.15 6.89
C LYS A 427 34.97 -0.82 5.84
N SER A 428 34.08 -1.50 5.12
CA SER A 428 34.45 -2.47 4.07
C SER A 428 34.62 -1.86 2.68
N ARG A 429 34.32 -0.56 2.50
CA ARG A 429 34.49 0.11 1.20
C ARG A 429 35.98 0.33 0.94
N VAL A 430 36.46 -0.23 -0.15
CA VAL A 430 37.82 0.07 -0.65
C VAL A 430 37.76 1.42 -1.32
N VAL A 431 38.44 2.40 -0.75
CA VAL A 431 38.56 3.77 -1.29
C VAL A 431 39.95 3.92 -1.86
N THR A 432 40.08 4.33 -3.13
CA THR A 432 41.37 4.53 -3.77
C THR A 432 42.13 5.73 -3.17
N PRO A 433 43.45 5.79 -3.30
CA PRO A 433 44.23 6.95 -2.86
C PRO A 433 43.76 8.26 -3.50
N GLU A 434 43.36 8.20 -4.76
CA GLU A 434 42.85 9.35 -5.54
C GLU A 434 41.51 9.83 -4.96
N GLU A 435 40.57 8.90 -4.68
CA GLU A 435 39.29 9.24 -4.03
C GLU A 435 39.49 9.80 -2.63
N LYS A 436 40.43 9.25 -1.84
CA LYS A 436 40.78 9.79 -0.53
C LYS A 436 41.32 11.22 -0.63
N LYS A 437 42.20 11.47 -1.59
CA LYS A 437 42.74 12.80 -1.82
C LYS A 437 41.65 13.78 -2.24
N LEU A 438 40.79 13.39 -3.18
CA LEU A 438 39.65 14.20 -3.61
C LEU A 438 38.74 14.56 -2.43
N THR A 439 38.29 13.56 -1.68
CA THR A 439 37.42 13.77 -0.52
C THR A 439 38.08 14.65 0.56
N ALA A 440 39.38 14.44 0.83
CA ALA A 440 40.09 15.22 1.81
C ALA A 440 40.16 16.71 1.45
N TYR A 441 40.44 17.04 0.19
CA TYR A 441 40.45 18.45 -0.24
C TYR A 441 39.05 19.03 -0.30
N HIS A 442 38.05 18.24 -0.70
CA HIS A 442 36.66 18.65 -0.72
C HIS A 442 36.20 19.06 0.69
N GLU A 443 36.32 18.16 1.67
CA GLU A 443 35.93 18.42 3.06
C GLU A 443 36.75 19.53 3.71
N ALA A 444 38.06 19.58 3.42
CA ALA A 444 38.89 20.69 3.87
C ALA A 444 38.44 22.04 3.27
N GLY A 445 37.95 22.03 2.03
CA GLY A 445 37.39 23.21 1.37
C GLY A 445 36.19 23.78 2.10
N HIS A 446 35.24 22.92 2.51
CA HIS A 446 34.12 23.31 3.35
C HIS A 446 34.59 23.91 4.69
N ALA A 447 35.50 23.20 5.36
CA ALA A 447 36.00 23.61 6.65
C ALA A 447 36.73 24.95 6.61
N VAL A 448 37.60 25.16 5.61
CA VAL A 448 38.34 26.43 5.45
C VAL A 448 37.38 27.56 5.09
N ALA A 449 36.46 27.35 4.15
CA ALA A 449 35.46 28.37 3.81
C ALA A 449 34.62 28.75 5.03
N GLY A 450 34.08 27.78 5.76
CA GLY A 450 33.28 28.02 6.98
C GLY A 450 34.09 28.70 8.10
N PHE A 451 35.38 28.35 8.27
CA PHE A 451 36.27 28.98 9.28
C PHE A 451 36.46 30.47 9.05
N TYR A 452 36.59 30.91 7.81
CA TYR A 452 36.75 32.33 7.49
C TYR A 452 35.42 33.11 7.40
N CYS A 453 34.29 32.44 7.44
CA CYS A 453 32.99 33.06 7.53
C CYS A 453 32.74 33.59 8.98
N LYS A 454 32.19 34.78 9.07
CA LYS A 454 32.05 35.47 10.36
C LYS A 454 30.90 34.94 11.22
N HIS A 455 29.80 34.58 10.56
CA HIS A 455 28.54 34.18 11.20
C HIS A 455 28.26 32.68 11.09
N HIS A 456 29.09 31.97 10.31
CA HIS A 456 28.94 30.53 10.12
C HIS A 456 29.32 29.76 11.41
N PRO A 457 28.60 28.67 11.74
CA PRO A 457 28.96 27.81 12.86
C PRO A 457 30.38 27.27 12.76
N ARG A 458 31.01 27.03 13.91
CA ARG A 458 32.35 26.46 13.93
C ARG A 458 32.40 25.03 13.48
N VAL A 459 33.47 24.68 12.74
CA VAL A 459 33.76 23.30 12.37
C VAL A 459 33.98 22.48 13.62
N HIS A 460 33.22 21.41 13.77
CA HIS A 460 33.34 20.48 14.90
C HIS A 460 34.19 19.26 14.52
N GLU A 461 33.90 18.68 13.34
CA GLU A 461 34.56 17.47 12.90
C GLU A 461 34.69 17.48 11.36
N ILE A 462 35.80 16.94 10.87
CA ILE A 462 36.03 16.68 9.44
C ILE A 462 36.43 15.23 9.32
N THR A 463 35.79 14.48 8.43
CA THR A 463 36.16 13.09 8.19
C THR A 463 36.09 12.72 6.71
N ILE A 464 37.00 11.86 6.31
CA ILE A 464 37.03 11.24 4.98
C ILE A 464 36.57 9.78 5.04
N ILE A 465 36.04 9.33 6.17
CA ILE A 465 35.49 7.99 6.32
C ILE A 465 34.09 7.99 5.74
N PRO A 466 33.79 7.15 4.72
CA PRO A 466 32.48 7.13 4.11
C PRO A 466 31.39 6.69 5.10
N ARG A 467 30.28 7.48 5.15
CA ARG A 467 29.07 7.15 5.92
C ARG A 467 27.83 7.29 5.03
N GLY A 468 26.90 6.36 5.14
CA GLY A 468 25.69 6.40 4.32
C GLY A 468 25.98 6.51 2.84
N GLN A 469 25.58 7.62 2.21
CA GLN A 469 25.88 7.94 0.79
C GLN A 469 27.05 8.91 0.64
N ALA A 470 27.52 9.52 1.72
CA ALA A 470 28.60 10.49 1.69
C ALA A 470 29.98 9.82 1.64
N GLY A 471 30.90 10.39 0.89
CA GLY A 471 32.32 9.98 0.85
C GLY A 471 33.12 10.47 2.05
N GLY A 472 32.77 11.62 2.58
CA GLY A 472 33.22 12.27 3.78
C GLY A 472 32.15 13.23 4.28
N TYR A 473 32.42 13.99 5.32
CA TYR A 473 31.58 15.11 5.74
C TYR A 473 32.36 16.09 6.60
N THR A 474 31.91 17.34 6.56
CA THR A 474 32.33 18.40 7.47
C THR A 474 31.14 18.77 8.35
N MET A 475 31.28 18.60 9.66
CA MET A 475 30.23 18.90 10.64
C MET A 475 30.45 20.25 11.27
N TYR A 476 29.38 21.00 11.34
CA TYR A 476 29.28 22.27 12.06
C TYR A 476 28.32 22.14 13.23
N LEU A 477 28.67 22.70 14.39
CA LEU A 477 27.79 22.75 15.54
C LEU A 477 27.37 24.19 15.79
N PRO A 478 26.08 24.51 15.76
CA PRO A 478 25.59 25.81 16.18
C PRO A 478 25.81 26.00 17.68
N GLU A 479 26.33 27.13 18.07
CA GLU A 479 26.55 27.47 19.49
C GLU A 479 25.24 27.71 20.25
N LYS A 480 24.18 28.09 19.55
CA LYS A 480 22.86 28.41 20.08
C LYS A 480 21.76 27.99 19.08
N ASP A 481 20.63 27.61 19.62
CA ASP A 481 19.42 27.49 18.80
C ASP A 481 18.98 28.88 18.32
N ARG A 482 18.72 29.03 17.03
CA ARG A 482 18.36 30.31 16.38
C ARG A 482 16.96 30.25 15.84
N SER A 483 16.13 31.21 16.19
CA SER A 483 14.78 31.36 15.64
C SER A 483 14.77 32.06 14.28
N TYR A 484 15.81 32.85 13.98
CA TYR A 484 15.93 33.63 12.74
C TYR A 484 17.32 33.46 12.12
N VAL A 485 17.38 33.44 10.80
CA VAL A 485 18.63 33.42 10.02
C VAL A 485 18.70 34.70 9.20
N THR A 486 19.82 35.39 9.28
CA THR A 486 20.03 36.65 8.55
C THR A 486 20.49 36.40 7.11
N LYS A 487 20.33 37.43 6.23
CA LYS A 487 20.86 37.39 4.85
C LYS A 487 22.36 37.04 4.81
N GLY A 488 23.15 37.60 5.75
CA GLY A 488 24.58 37.35 5.84
C GLY A 488 24.90 35.90 6.18
N GLU A 489 24.18 35.33 7.16
CA GLU A 489 24.32 33.92 7.54
C GLU A 489 23.97 32.99 6.38
N MET A 490 22.83 33.20 5.69
CA MET A 490 22.46 32.39 4.54
C MET A 490 23.49 32.49 3.40
N PHE A 491 24.06 33.66 3.20
CA PHE A 491 25.11 33.85 2.21
C PHE A 491 26.40 33.09 2.59
N GLU A 492 26.79 33.14 3.86
CA GLU A 492 27.96 32.41 4.38
C GLU A 492 27.74 30.89 4.34
N ASP A 493 26.53 30.41 4.58
CA ASP A 493 26.15 29.00 4.41
C ASP A 493 26.30 28.55 2.95
N ILE A 494 25.93 29.40 1.98
CA ILE A 494 26.18 29.15 0.55
C ILE A 494 27.67 29.09 0.26
N VAL A 495 28.47 30.03 0.79
CA VAL A 495 29.93 30.06 0.61
C VAL A 495 30.57 28.80 1.17
N SER A 496 30.20 28.40 2.37
CA SER A 496 30.70 27.19 3.02
C SER A 496 30.29 25.93 2.21
N SER A 497 29.04 25.84 1.77
CA SER A 497 28.54 24.72 0.95
C SER A 497 29.30 24.58 -0.40
N LEU A 498 29.71 25.68 -1.00
CA LEU A 498 30.46 25.64 -2.26
C LEU A 498 31.96 25.46 -2.06
N GLY A 499 32.46 25.55 -0.82
CA GLY A 499 33.88 25.46 -0.47
C GLY A 499 34.56 24.19 -0.99
N GLY A 500 33.90 23.03 -0.83
CA GLY A 500 34.40 21.75 -1.31
C GLY A 500 34.63 21.73 -2.83
N ARG A 501 33.62 22.19 -3.56
CA ARG A 501 33.68 22.28 -5.03
C ARG A 501 34.82 23.22 -5.52
N VAL A 502 35.00 24.34 -4.83
CA VAL A 502 36.06 25.31 -5.15
C VAL A 502 37.45 24.72 -4.85
N ALA A 503 37.58 23.99 -3.73
CA ALA A 503 38.85 23.33 -3.38
C ALA A 503 39.22 22.24 -4.40
N GLU A 504 38.27 21.45 -4.90
CA GLU A 504 38.53 20.51 -6.01
C GLU A 504 39.12 21.25 -7.22
N GLN A 505 38.47 22.31 -7.66
CA GLN A 505 38.89 23.09 -8.82
C GLN A 505 40.29 23.72 -8.67
N LEU A 506 40.60 24.24 -7.48
CA LEU A 506 41.87 24.94 -7.24
C LEU A 506 43.07 24.00 -7.09
N ILE A 507 42.86 22.81 -6.49
CA ILE A 507 43.96 21.92 -6.09
C ILE A 507 44.10 20.71 -7.04
N LEU A 508 42.98 20.21 -7.55
CA LEU A 508 42.98 19.03 -8.41
C LEU A 508 42.86 19.38 -9.91
N GLU A 509 42.65 20.66 -10.20
CA GLU A 509 42.46 21.20 -11.55
C GLU A 509 41.29 20.55 -12.32
N ASP A 510 40.46 19.78 -11.61
CA ASP A 510 39.30 19.08 -12.12
C ASP A 510 38.16 19.11 -11.10
N ILE A 511 36.97 18.67 -11.49
CA ILE A 511 35.76 18.72 -10.71
C ILE A 511 35.05 17.38 -10.72
N SER A 512 34.52 17.01 -9.59
CA SER A 512 33.80 15.75 -9.44
C SER A 512 32.27 15.93 -9.33
N THR A 513 31.55 14.84 -9.51
CA THR A 513 30.09 14.77 -9.22
C THR A 513 29.78 14.76 -7.74
N GLY A 514 30.80 14.65 -6.87
CA GLY A 514 30.64 14.61 -5.41
C GLY A 514 29.96 15.85 -4.85
N ALA A 515 30.23 17.02 -5.43
CA ALA A 515 29.63 18.29 -5.02
C ALA A 515 28.15 18.48 -5.42
N TYR A 516 27.46 17.45 -5.96
CA TYR A 516 26.05 17.58 -6.37
C TYR A 516 25.13 18.00 -5.22
N GLY A 517 25.31 17.42 -4.04
CA GLY A 517 24.54 17.75 -2.86
C GLY A 517 24.69 19.21 -2.45
N ASP A 518 25.94 19.70 -2.42
CA ASP A 518 26.30 21.05 -2.02
C ASP A 518 25.76 22.11 -2.98
N ILE A 519 25.91 21.85 -4.29
CA ILE A 519 25.37 22.73 -5.33
C ILE A 519 23.84 22.78 -5.24
N LYS A 520 23.17 21.66 -5.00
CA LYS A 520 21.72 21.60 -4.82
C LYS A 520 21.28 22.42 -3.61
N GLN A 521 21.93 22.23 -2.47
CA GLN A 521 21.62 22.95 -1.23
C GLN A 521 21.86 24.46 -1.39
N ALA A 522 23.01 24.85 -1.91
CA ALA A 522 23.34 26.26 -2.19
C ALA A 522 22.33 26.90 -3.14
N THR A 523 21.91 26.18 -4.19
CA THR A 523 20.90 26.66 -5.15
C THR A 523 19.54 26.83 -4.51
N GLN A 524 19.10 25.87 -3.69
CA GLN A 524 17.81 25.96 -2.97
C GLN A 524 17.80 27.13 -2.00
N MET A 525 18.89 27.34 -1.28
CA MET A 525 19.04 28.46 -0.34
C MET A 525 19.03 29.80 -1.08
N ALA A 526 19.84 29.93 -2.14
CA ALA A 526 19.86 31.14 -2.96
C ALA A 526 18.47 31.46 -3.58
N ARG A 527 17.77 30.43 -4.03
CA ARG A 527 16.39 30.59 -4.52
C ARG A 527 15.46 31.07 -3.42
N ALA A 528 15.48 30.45 -2.23
CA ALA A 528 14.64 30.84 -1.10
C ALA A 528 14.92 32.29 -0.64
N MET A 529 16.19 32.71 -0.65
CA MET A 529 16.56 34.12 -0.34
C MET A 529 15.87 35.10 -1.29
N VAL A 530 15.70 34.73 -2.57
CA VAL A 530 15.08 35.61 -3.58
C VAL A 530 13.56 35.49 -3.57
N THR A 531 13.02 34.26 -3.61
CA THR A 531 11.59 34.01 -3.85
C THR A 531 10.74 34.06 -2.59
N SER A 532 11.27 33.60 -1.45
CA SER A 532 10.47 33.43 -0.22
C SER A 532 10.81 34.46 0.85
N TYR A 533 12.07 34.92 0.91
CA TYR A 533 12.49 35.84 1.96
C TYR A 533 12.70 37.29 1.49
N GLY A 534 12.49 37.57 0.19
CA GLY A 534 12.61 38.93 -0.34
C GLY A 534 13.97 39.61 -0.10
N MET A 535 15.08 38.82 -0.01
CA MET A 535 16.42 39.32 0.34
C MET A 535 17.21 39.87 -0.86
N SER A 536 16.59 39.95 -2.04
CA SER A 536 17.21 40.50 -3.24
C SER A 536 17.12 42.00 -3.28
N GLU A 537 18.25 42.69 -3.45
CA GLU A 537 18.28 44.17 -3.58
C GLU A 537 17.67 44.65 -4.92
N ARG A 538 17.70 43.82 -5.95
CA ARG A 538 17.17 44.15 -7.28
C ARG A 538 15.65 43.98 -7.39
N ILE A 539 15.10 42.96 -6.70
CA ILE A 539 13.69 42.56 -6.76
C ILE A 539 12.91 43.20 -5.60
N GLY A 540 13.53 43.33 -4.45
CA GLY A 540 12.91 43.83 -3.23
C GLY A 540 12.18 42.74 -2.42
N PRO A 541 11.43 43.13 -1.37
CA PRO A 541 10.74 42.21 -0.46
C PRO A 541 9.40 41.73 -1.05
N ILE A 542 9.49 40.82 -2.03
CA ILE A 542 8.34 40.21 -2.72
C ILE A 542 8.46 38.70 -2.56
N ASP A 543 7.34 38.02 -2.31
CA ASP A 543 7.19 36.57 -2.30
C ASP A 543 6.67 36.10 -3.67
N TYR A 544 7.34 35.11 -4.28
CA TYR A 544 7.06 34.59 -5.64
C TYR A 544 6.57 33.15 -5.63
#